data_5c2023c869f5e783ee2d335696292fb5
#
_entry.id   5c2023c869f5e783ee2d335696292fb5
#
_cell.length_a   1.000
_cell.length_b   1.000
_cell.length_c   1.000
_cell.angle_alpha   90.00
_cell.angle_beta   90.00
_cell.angle_gamma   90.00
#
_symmetry.space_group_name_H-M   'P 1'
#
loop_
_entity.id
_entity.type
_entity.pdbx_description
1 polymer ?
#
loop_
_entity_poly.entity_id
_entity_poly.type
_entity_poly.pdbx_seq_one_letter_code
_entity_poly.pdbx_strand_id
1 'polypeptide(L)'
;MQIAQRERKGFALPFVLFLLVAATLTIGASLERESTQRLAVERALLAYRRHHEAFGVRAIVQKWLGRMGSNRRLMNLAENAKGAPVFRFEMPGGTKIAVYLSDGQGLALEDIASLLGPQFDLYASILQRIPYERVDLVRTVGPAEISIRSAPREIFEALVEDPARASRFATAALAARRRDQLTPSELSRLLRRFADMGDQAEQVAALFTANPSLWRINVVAKDEAGERQFDSFVEIVDGDPFVRRWIEVLPGASQRESTNTGKPDRP
;
A
#
# COMPACT_ATOMS: atom_id res chain seq x y z
N MET A 1 96.85 20.92 -15.87
CA MET A 1 95.43 21.25 -16.27
C MET A 1 94.59 20.28 -15.47
N GLN A 2 94.15 20.69 -14.26
CA GLN A 2 93.32 19.86 -13.37
C GLN A 2 91.87 20.29 -13.63
N ILE A 3 91.10 19.30 -14.15
CA ILE A 3 89.69 19.48 -14.34
C ILE A 3 89.01 19.11 -12.97
N ALA A 4 88.49 20.16 -12.34
CA ALA A 4 87.74 20.00 -11.07
C ALA A 4 86.49 19.15 -11.33
N GLN A 5 86.47 17.95 -10.81
CA GLN A 5 85.26 17.14 -10.66
C GLN A 5 84.34 17.83 -9.66
N ARG A 6 83.39 18.56 -10.19
CA ARG A 6 82.30 19.16 -9.39
C ARG A 6 81.41 18.03 -8.90
N GLU A 7 81.50 17.76 -7.62
CA GLU A 7 80.64 16.80 -6.90
C GLU A 7 79.18 17.20 -7.04
N ARG A 8 78.44 16.47 -7.89
CA ARG A 8 76.99 16.55 -7.95
C ARG A 8 76.37 15.64 -6.88
N LYS A 9 76.73 15.87 -5.61
CA LYS A 9 76.17 15.13 -4.45
C LYS A 9 75.13 16.01 -3.77
N GLY A 10 73.87 15.80 -4.05
CA GLY A 10 72.87 16.48 -3.26
C GLY A 10 71.43 16.41 -3.79
N PHE A 11 71.19 16.06 -5.06
CA PHE A 11 69.86 16.14 -5.65
C PHE A 11 69.07 14.81 -5.68
N ALA A 12 69.72 13.67 -5.45
CA ALA A 12 69.09 12.36 -5.54
C ALA A 12 68.11 12.07 -4.39
N LEU A 13 68.47 12.49 -3.16
CA LEU A 13 67.65 12.24 -1.99
C LEU A 13 66.31 12.97 -2.01
N PRO A 14 66.23 14.29 -2.28
CA PRO A 14 64.93 14.98 -2.42
C PRO A 14 64.07 14.42 -3.56
N PHE A 15 64.68 13.99 -4.68
CA PHE A 15 63.98 13.44 -5.81
C PHE A 15 63.36 12.06 -5.49
N VAL A 16 64.10 11.18 -4.81
CA VAL A 16 63.60 9.86 -4.33
C VAL A 16 62.45 10.06 -3.34
N LEU A 17 62.57 11.02 -2.41
CA LEU A 17 61.55 11.34 -1.44
C LEU A 17 60.27 11.88 -2.14
N PHE A 18 60.41 12.74 -3.15
CA PHE A 18 59.30 13.22 -3.96
C PHE A 18 58.59 12.09 -4.72
N LEU A 19 59.35 11.15 -5.31
CA LEU A 19 58.79 10.00 -6.02
C LEU A 19 58.04 9.07 -5.06
N LEU A 20 58.58 8.85 -3.82
CA LEU A 20 57.90 8.05 -2.80
C LEU A 20 56.59 8.70 -2.37
N VAL A 21 56.55 10.00 -2.15
CA VAL A 21 55.31 10.73 -1.80
C VAL A 21 54.30 10.67 -2.94
N ALA A 22 54.75 10.88 -4.17
CA ALA A 22 53.88 10.81 -5.35
C ALA A 22 53.29 9.41 -5.54
N ALA A 23 54.12 8.37 -5.37
CA ALA A 23 53.68 6.98 -5.44
C ALA A 23 52.64 6.62 -4.33
N THR A 24 52.89 7.08 -3.10
CA THR A 24 51.98 6.84 -1.96
C THR A 24 50.61 7.53 -2.17
N LEU A 25 50.62 8.77 -2.67
CA LEU A 25 49.42 9.50 -2.99
C LEU A 25 48.65 8.82 -4.14
N THR A 26 49.34 8.35 -5.17
CA THR A 26 48.72 7.65 -6.30
C THR A 26 48.07 6.33 -5.87
N ILE A 27 48.78 5.55 -5.05
CA ILE A 27 48.27 4.28 -4.47
C ILE A 27 47.08 4.57 -3.57
N GLY A 28 47.18 5.58 -2.68
CA GLY A 28 46.07 5.99 -1.80
C GLY A 28 44.80 6.36 -2.59
N ALA A 29 44.94 7.21 -3.59
CA ALA A 29 43.83 7.62 -4.47
C ALA A 29 43.23 6.43 -5.26
N SER A 30 44.06 5.48 -5.69
CA SER A 30 43.58 4.29 -6.40
C SER A 30 42.82 3.36 -5.47
N LEU A 31 43.25 3.14 -4.24
CA LEU A 31 42.57 2.32 -3.24
C LEU A 31 41.24 2.94 -2.81
N GLU A 32 41.19 4.25 -2.63
CA GLU A 32 39.96 4.99 -2.31
C GLU A 32 38.93 4.86 -3.47
N ARG A 33 39.38 5.02 -4.70
CA ARG A 33 38.53 4.83 -5.87
C ARG A 33 38.02 3.40 -5.99
N GLU A 34 38.85 2.40 -5.74
CA GLU A 34 38.47 0.99 -5.79
C GLU A 34 37.44 0.66 -4.70
N SER A 35 37.65 1.14 -3.47
CA SER A 35 36.69 0.94 -2.36
C SER A 35 35.33 1.56 -2.66
N THR A 36 35.32 2.77 -3.23
CA THR A 36 34.10 3.46 -3.64
C THR A 36 33.36 2.72 -4.76
N GLN A 37 34.11 2.20 -5.72
CA GLN A 37 33.52 1.38 -6.80
C GLN A 37 32.95 0.07 -6.28
N ARG A 38 33.62 -0.62 -5.36
CA ARG A 38 33.08 -1.84 -4.73
C ARG A 38 31.78 -1.57 -4.00
N LEU A 39 31.71 -0.53 -3.18
CA LEU A 39 30.48 -0.13 -2.51
C LEU A 39 29.34 0.22 -3.48
N ALA A 40 29.65 0.88 -4.58
CA ALA A 40 28.68 1.19 -5.62
C ALA A 40 28.11 -0.08 -6.29
N VAL A 41 29.00 -1.05 -6.62
CA VAL A 41 28.59 -2.33 -7.19
C VAL A 41 27.75 -3.15 -6.20
N GLU A 42 28.15 -3.22 -4.92
CA GLU A 42 27.38 -3.92 -3.88
C GLU A 42 25.98 -3.32 -3.72
N ARG A 43 25.87 -1.99 -3.68
CA ARG A 43 24.58 -1.30 -3.61
C ARG A 43 23.71 -1.57 -4.84
N ALA A 44 24.30 -1.52 -6.04
CA ALA A 44 23.60 -1.84 -7.28
C ALA A 44 23.08 -3.28 -7.29
N LEU A 45 23.90 -4.23 -6.82
CA LEU A 45 23.55 -5.65 -6.73
C LEU A 45 22.43 -5.91 -5.72
N LEU A 46 22.47 -5.24 -4.56
CA LEU A 46 21.42 -5.28 -3.56
C LEU A 46 20.10 -4.68 -4.10
N ALA A 47 20.17 -3.54 -4.79
CA ALA A 47 19.01 -2.92 -5.41
C ALA A 47 18.39 -3.83 -6.48
N TYR A 48 19.24 -4.45 -7.32
CA TYR A 48 18.82 -5.42 -8.33
C TYR A 48 18.11 -6.64 -7.71
N ARG A 49 18.72 -7.25 -6.68
CA ARG A 49 18.12 -8.37 -5.95
C ARG A 49 16.77 -8.00 -5.36
N ARG A 50 16.67 -6.86 -4.66
CA ARG A 50 15.42 -6.37 -4.08
C ARG A 50 14.33 -6.15 -5.12
N HIS A 51 14.68 -5.60 -6.28
CA HIS A 51 13.74 -5.40 -7.37
C HIS A 51 13.20 -6.75 -7.89
N HIS A 52 14.08 -7.72 -8.14
CA HIS A 52 13.68 -9.06 -8.60
C HIS A 52 12.87 -9.84 -7.57
N GLU A 53 13.21 -9.73 -6.29
CA GLU A 53 12.40 -10.31 -5.21
C GLU A 53 11.00 -9.71 -5.17
N ALA A 54 10.88 -8.38 -5.22
CA ALA A 54 9.57 -7.71 -5.26
C ALA A 54 8.71 -8.16 -6.44
N PHE A 55 9.32 -8.31 -7.62
CA PHE A 55 8.66 -8.83 -8.82
C PHE A 55 8.23 -10.29 -8.64
N GLY A 56 9.09 -11.13 -8.07
CA GLY A 56 8.80 -12.53 -7.75
C GLY A 56 7.64 -12.68 -6.76
N VAL A 57 7.63 -11.88 -5.71
CA VAL A 57 6.54 -11.84 -4.72
C VAL A 57 5.22 -11.47 -5.39
N ARG A 58 5.22 -10.42 -6.21
CA ARG A 58 4.03 -10.00 -6.98
C ARG A 58 3.50 -11.14 -7.85
N ALA A 59 4.37 -11.83 -8.60
CA ALA A 59 3.99 -12.94 -9.47
C ALA A 59 3.39 -14.12 -8.69
N ILE A 60 3.96 -14.47 -7.53
CA ILE A 60 3.45 -15.52 -6.65
C ILE A 60 2.06 -15.15 -6.12
N VAL A 61 1.88 -13.92 -5.65
CA VAL A 61 0.59 -13.43 -5.15
C VAL A 61 -0.47 -13.46 -6.26
N GLN A 62 -0.16 -12.97 -7.46
CA GLN A 62 -1.09 -13.03 -8.60
C GLN A 62 -1.48 -14.46 -8.95
N LYS A 63 -0.50 -15.38 -9.04
CA LYS A 63 -0.76 -16.79 -9.35
C LYS A 63 -1.61 -17.46 -8.26
N TRP A 64 -1.37 -17.12 -7.00
CA TRP A 64 -2.17 -17.62 -5.89
C TRP A 64 -3.62 -17.13 -5.98
N LEU A 65 -3.84 -15.83 -6.22
CA LEU A 65 -5.17 -15.25 -6.41
C LEU A 65 -5.92 -15.89 -7.57
N GLY A 66 -5.28 -16.10 -8.71
CA GLY A 66 -5.88 -16.78 -9.86
C GLY A 66 -6.34 -18.21 -9.54
N ARG A 67 -5.60 -18.92 -8.65
CA ARG A 67 -6.02 -20.25 -8.18
C ARG A 67 -7.22 -20.20 -7.24
N MET A 68 -7.43 -19.10 -6.53
CA MET A 68 -8.63 -18.93 -5.68
C MET A 68 -9.89 -18.82 -6.53
N GLY A 69 -9.82 -18.21 -7.71
CA GLY A 69 -10.80 -18.25 -8.80
C GLY A 69 -12.16 -17.62 -8.49
N SER A 70 -12.42 -17.12 -7.27
CA SER A 70 -13.69 -16.46 -6.97
C SER A 70 -13.59 -15.51 -5.78
N ASN A 71 -14.32 -14.39 -5.87
CA ASN A 71 -14.44 -13.41 -4.80
C ASN A 71 -14.99 -14.01 -3.51
N ARG A 72 -15.92 -14.96 -3.60
CA ARG A 72 -16.51 -15.62 -2.43
C ARG A 72 -15.47 -16.41 -1.63
N ARG A 73 -14.54 -17.10 -2.30
CA ARG A 73 -13.45 -17.81 -1.60
C ARG A 73 -12.49 -16.85 -0.93
N LEU A 74 -12.15 -15.76 -1.57
CA LEU A 74 -11.29 -14.71 -1.00
C LEU A 74 -11.95 -14.06 0.20
N MET A 75 -13.26 -13.79 0.14
CA MET A 75 -14.04 -13.25 1.23
C MET A 75 -14.01 -14.18 2.46
N ASN A 76 -14.32 -15.45 2.27
CA ASN A 76 -14.27 -16.44 3.35
C ASN A 76 -12.85 -16.55 3.96
N LEU A 77 -11.82 -16.47 3.11
CA LEU A 77 -10.44 -16.53 3.56
C LEU A 77 -10.05 -15.30 4.39
N ALA A 78 -10.43 -14.11 3.96
CA ALA A 78 -10.17 -12.86 4.68
C ALA A 78 -10.89 -12.82 6.03
N GLU A 79 -12.16 -13.26 6.07
CA GLU A 79 -12.97 -13.34 7.30
C GLU A 79 -12.39 -14.35 8.30
N ASN A 80 -11.96 -15.52 7.82
CA ASN A 80 -11.37 -16.56 8.67
C ASN A 80 -9.99 -16.17 9.19
N ALA A 81 -9.22 -15.41 8.42
CA ALA A 81 -7.89 -14.97 8.82
C ALA A 81 -7.91 -13.97 9.98
N LYS A 82 -8.99 -13.20 10.16
CA LYS A 82 -9.15 -12.21 11.25
C LYS A 82 -7.94 -11.31 11.45
N GLY A 83 -7.35 -10.85 10.34
CA GLY A 83 -6.14 -10.01 10.35
C GLY A 83 -4.81 -10.79 10.46
N ALA A 84 -4.84 -12.12 10.58
CA ALA A 84 -3.64 -12.94 10.43
C ALA A 84 -3.27 -13.09 8.94
N PRO A 85 -2.00 -13.42 8.62
CA PRO A 85 -1.62 -13.67 7.24
C PRO A 85 -2.35 -14.89 6.67
N VAL A 86 -2.91 -14.74 5.48
CA VAL A 86 -3.65 -15.80 4.76
C VAL A 86 -2.73 -16.88 4.22
N PHE A 87 -1.47 -16.55 3.94
CA PHE A 87 -0.42 -17.54 3.71
C PHE A 87 0.97 -16.94 3.98
N ARG A 88 1.95 -17.84 4.16
CA ARG A 88 3.35 -17.54 4.35
C ARG A 88 4.19 -18.41 3.44
N PHE A 89 5.32 -17.89 2.99
CA PHE A 89 6.31 -18.65 2.24
C PHE A 89 7.70 -18.05 2.43
N GLU A 90 8.71 -18.79 2.04
CA GLU A 90 10.10 -18.34 2.09
C GLU A 90 10.67 -18.33 0.68
N MET A 91 11.35 -17.25 0.33
CA MET A 91 12.06 -17.11 -0.94
C MET A 91 13.41 -17.85 -0.89
N PRO A 92 13.97 -18.26 -2.02
CA PRO A 92 15.28 -18.94 -2.06
C PRO A 92 16.43 -18.19 -1.37
N GLY A 93 16.30 -16.87 -1.19
CA GLY A 93 17.25 -16.01 -0.46
C GLY A 93 17.05 -15.95 1.05
N GLY A 94 16.16 -16.77 1.64
CA GLY A 94 15.85 -16.75 3.07
C GLY A 94 14.85 -15.66 3.49
N THR A 95 14.37 -14.83 2.56
CA THR A 95 13.36 -13.80 2.83
C THR A 95 12.02 -14.46 3.16
N LYS A 96 11.51 -14.22 4.36
CA LYS A 96 10.21 -14.72 4.83
C LYS A 96 9.10 -13.76 4.43
N ILE A 97 8.09 -14.27 3.76
CA ILE A 97 6.95 -13.50 3.23
C ILE A 97 5.69 -13.88 3.99
N ALA A 98 4.96 -12.87 4.47
CA ALA A 98 3.62 -13.00 5.03
C ALA A 98 2.65 -12.16 4.20
N VAL A 99 1.55 -12.77 3.75
CA VAL A 99 0.54 -12.13 2.90
C VAL A 99 -0.75 -12.00 3.68
N TYR A 100 -1.26 -10.76 3.75
CA TYR A 100 -2.51 -10.39 4.38
C TYR A 100 -3.52 -10.01 3.30
N LEU A 101 -4.75 -10.39 3.51
CA LEU A 101 -5.86 -10.14 2.59
C LEU A 101 -6.99 -9.43 3.32
N SER A 102 -7.49 -8.37 2.74
CA SER A 102 -8.67 -7.65 3.22
C SER A 102 -9.52 -7.16 2.06
N ASP A 103 -10.77 -6.84 2.32
CA ASP A 103 -11.64 -6.15 1.36
C ASP A 103 -11.11 -4.73 1.12
N GLY A 104 -10.74 -4.45 -0.12
CA GLY A 104 -10.22 -3.15 -0.57
C GLY A 104 -11.29 -2.21 -1.12
N GLN A 105 -12.54 -2.65 -1.21
CA GLN A 105 -13.62 -1.93 -1.88
C GLN A 105 -14.50 -1.11 -0.91
N GLY A 106 -14.19 -1.11 0.40
CA GLY A 106 -14.99 -0.39 1.40
C GLY A 106 -14.89 1.12 1.35
N LEU A 107 -13.92 1.67 0.63
CA LEU A 107 -13.68 3.11 0.51
C LEU A 107 -14.37 3.67 -0.75
N ALA A 108 -14.68 4.97 -0.74
CA ALA A 108 -15.21 5.64 -1.91
C ALA A 108 -14.14 5.78 -3.01
N LEU A 109 -14.54 5.66 -4.29
CA LEU A 109 -13.64 5.90 -5.41
C LEU A 109 -13.51 7.42 -5.65
N GLU A 110 -12.28 7.92 -5.73
CA GLU A 110 -12.00 9.35 -5.95
C GLU A 110 -12.32 9.77 -7.40
N ASP A 111 -11.86 8.97 -8.36
CA ASP A 111 -12.11 9.23 -9.78
C ASP A 111 -13.41 8.56 -10.25
N ILE A 112 -14.46 9.37 -10.32
CA ILE A 112 -15.80 8.95 -10.74
C ILE A 112 -16.13 9.30 -12.19
N ALA A 113 -15.13 9.68 -13.00
CA ALA A 113 -15.35 10.07 -14.40
C ALA A 113 -15.96 8.95 -15.26
N SER A 114 -15.84 7.69 -14.82
CA SER A 114 -16.49 6.54 -15.48
C SER A 114 -17.97 6.37 -15.16
N LEU A 115 -18.50 7.05 -14.14
CA LEU A 115 -19.91 7.04 -13.79
C LEU A 115 -20.69 7.99 -14.70
N LEU A 116 -21.90 7.61 -15.06
CA LEU A 116 -22.75 8.39 -15.93
C LEU A 116 -24.13 8.63 -15.30
N GLY A 117 -24.72 9.79 -15.61
CA GLY A 117 -26.10 10.12 -15.25
C GLY A 117 -26.34 10.24 -13.74
N PRO A 118 -27.51 9.84 -13.23
CA PRO A 118 -27.90 10.04 -11.82
C PRO A 118 -26.97 9.40 -10.81
N GLN A 119 -26.25 8.34 -11.17
CA GLN A 119 -25.26 7.69 -10.29
C GLN A 119 -24.05 8.60 -10.04
N PHE A 120 -23.64 9.37 -11.04
CA PHE A 120 -22.55 10.35 -10.88
C PHE A 120 -22.93 11.40 -9.83
N ASP A 121 -24.12 12.01 -9.95
CA ASP A 121 -24.54 13.08 -9.04
C ASP A 121 -24.68 12.57 -7.60
N LEU A 122 -25.24 11.38 -7.41
CA LEU A 122 -25.35 10.75 -6.09
C LEU A 122 -23.98 10.45 -5.49
N TYR A 123 -23.08 9.88 -6.28
CA TYR A 123 -21.74 9.55 -5.83
C TYR A 123 -20.91 10.80 -5.52
N ALA A 124 -21.00 11.82 -6.38
CA ALA A 124 -20.37 13.11 -6.16
C ALA A 124 -20.85 13.77 -4.85
N SER A 125 -22.16 13.69 -4.55
CA SER A 125 -22.71 14.20 -3.28
C SER A 125 -22.15 13.48 -2.05
N ILE A 126 -21.89 12.18 -2.14
CA ILE A 126 -21.24 11.40 -1.08
C ILE A 126 -19.80 11.87 -0.89
N LEU A 127 -19.03 12.00 -1.98
CA LEU A 127 -17.65 12.47 -1.93
C LEU A 127 -17.52 13.87 -1.31
N GLN A 128 -18.44 14.79 -1.64
CA GLN A 128 -18.45 16.15 -1.08
C GLN A 128 -18.70 16.18 0.43
N ARG A 129 -19.36 15.16 0.99
CA ARG A 129 -19.62 15.04 2.43
C ARG A 129 -18.51 14.34 3.20
N ILE A 130 -17.57 13.70 2.51
CA ILE A 130 -16.36 13.14 3.13
C ILE A 130 -15.43 14.32 3.43
N PRO A 131 -14.97 14.50 4.69
CA PRO A 131 -14.03 15.55 5.02
C PRO A 131 -12.75 15.46 4.19
N TYR A 132 -12.29 16.57 3.64
CA TYR A 132 -11.12 16.62 2.74
C TYR A 132 -9.83 16.06 3.41
N GLU A 133 -9.72 16.19 4.72
CA GLU A 133 -8.59 15.68 5.49
C GLU A 133 -8.59 14.14 5.60
N ARG A 134 -9.72 13.50 5.29
CA ARG A 134 -9.93 12.06 5.41
C ARG A 134 -9.63 11.34 4.09
N VAL A 135 -8.41 11.54 3.57
CA VAL A 135 -7.91 10.80 2.39
C VAL A 135 -7.90 9.28 2.58
N ASP A 136 -7.95 8.83 3.82
CA ASP A 136 -8.08 7.43 4.21
C ASP A 136 -9.45 6.82 3.87
N LEU A 137 -10.46 7.64 3.58
CA LEU A 137 -11.81 7.21 3.19
C LEU A 137 -12.02 7.08 1.67
N VAL A 138 -11.02 7.46 0.89
CA VAL A 138 -11.08 7.39 -0.57
C VAL A 138 -10.01 6.46 -1.13
N ARG A 139 -10.28 5.88 -2.28
CA ARG A 139 -9.36 5.05 -3.06
C ARG A 139 -9.28 5.54 -4.49
N THR A 140 -8.15 5.29 -5.13
CA THR A 140 -7.85 5.77 -6.49
C THR A 140 -8.07 4.71 -7.58
N VAL A 141 -8.40 3.48 -7.21
CA VAL A 141 -8.48 2.36 -8.17
C VAL A 141 -9.66 1.42 -7.87
N GLY A 142 -10.09 0.69 -8.88
CA GLY A 142 -11.11 -0.35 -8.80
C GLY A 142 -12.52 0.11 -9.18
N PRO A 143 -13.55 -0.74 -9.00
CA PRO A 143 -14.92 -0.45 -9.38
C PRO A 143 -15.54 0.66 -8.52
N ALA A 144 -16.57 1.32 -9.03
CA ALA A 144 -17.21 2.43 -8.30
C ALA A 144 -18.01 1.97 -7.09
N GLU A 145 -18.57 0.76 -7.12
CA GLU A 145 -19.36 0.24 -6.01
C GLU A 145 -18.52 0.15 -4.71
N ILE A 146 -19.17 0.46 -3.60
CA ILE A 146 -18.58 0.42 -2.26
C ILE A 146 -19.00 -0.88 -1.58
N SER A 147 -18.06 -1.61 -1.01
CA SER A 147 -18.39 -2.81 -0.23
C SER A 147 -19.04 -2.44 1.09
N ILE A 148 -20.28 -2.92 1.30
CA ILE A 148 -20.98 -2.74 2.59
C ILE A 148 -20.29 -3.49 3.74
N ARG A 149 -19.49 -4.51 3.43
CA ARG A 149 -18.83 -5.35 4.44
C ARG A 149 -17.68 -4.62 5.14
N SER A 150 -16.95 -3.79 4.40
CA SER A 150 -15.75 -3.09 4.88
C SER A 150 -15.90 -1.57 4.94
N ALA A 151 -16.99 -1.00 4.42
CA ALA A 151 -17.22 0.43 4.46
C ALA A 151 -17.11 0.98 5.89
N PRO A 152 -16.26 1.99 6.15
CA PRO A 152 -16.16 2.63 7.46
C PRO A 152 -17.44 3.40 7.81
N ARG A 153 -17.60 3.73 9.08
CA ARG A 153 -18.77 4.46 9.61
C ARG A 153 -19.04 5.75 8.84
N GLU A 154 -18.01 6.47 8.57
CA GLU A 154 -18.03 7.78 7.91
C GLU A 154 -18.62 7.72 6.49
N ILE A 155 -18.40 6.62 5.77
CA ILE A 155 -19.02 6.41 4.45
C ILE A 155 -20.54 6.28 4.60
N PHE A 156 -21.03 5.58 5.62
CA PHE A 156 -22.47 5.52 5.88
C PHE A 156 -23.01 6.87 6.34
N GLU A 157 -22.29 7.61 7.17
CA GLU A 157 -22.69 8.95 7.60
C GLU A 157 -22.78 9.92 6.42
N ALA A 158 -21.86 9.82 5.45
CA ALA A 158 -21.86 10.67 4.25
C ALA A 158 -23.10 10.44 3.32
N LEU A 159 -23.86 9.37 3.51
CA LEU A 159 -25.09 9.13 2.74
C LEU A 159 -26.24 10.05 3.17
N VAL A 160 -26.20 10.60 4.38
CA VAL A 160 -27.32 11.34 4.98
C VAL A 160 -26.88 12.76 5.30
N GLU A 161 -27.68 13.76 4.89
CA GLU A 161 -27.33 15.18 5.05
C GLU A 161 -27.41 15.65 6.52
N ASP A 162 -28.47 15.25 7.22
CA ASP A 162 -28.66 15.61 8.62
C ASP A 162 -27.71 14.83 9.52
N PRO A 163 -26.80 15.48 10.28
CA PRO A 163 -25.80 14.78 11.08
C PRO A 163 -26.40 13.88 12.18
N ALA A 164 -27.53 14.26 12.77
CA ALA A 164 -28.17 13.48 13.82
C ALA A 164 -28.84 12.21 13.24
N ARG A 165 -29.41 12.31 12.06
CA ARG A 165 -29.94 11.17 11.31
C ARG A 165 -28.82 10.30 10.77
N ALA A 166 -27.73 10.90 10.22
CA ALA A 166 -26.55 10.21 9.72
C ALA A 166 -25.94 9.27 10.77
N SER A 167 -25.73 9.77 11.98
CA SER A 167 -25.18 8.97 13.08
C SER A 167 -26.08 7.80 13.50
N ARG A 168 -27.41 8.00 13.53
CA ARG A 168 -28.39 6.93 13.82
C ARG A 168 -28.42 5.91 12.69
N PHE A 169 -28.43 6.35 11.46
CA PHE A 169 -28.41 5.49 10.28
C PHE A 169 -27.12 4.64 10.26
N ALA A 170 -25.94 5.26 10.38
CA ALA A 170 -24.66 4.55 10.39
C ALA A 170 -24.62 3.51 11.53
N THR A 171 -25.13 3.84 12.71
CA THR A 171 -25.22 2.91 13.84
C THR A 171 -26.10 1.70 13.50
N ALA A 172 -27.26 1.92 12.86
CA ALA A 172 -28.15 0.87 12.44
C ALA A 172 -27.52 -0.02 11.34
N ALA A 173 -26.87 0.59 10.35
CA ALA A 173 -26.16 -0.12 9.27
C ALA A 173 -25.03 -1.00 9.84
N LEU A 174 -24.19 -0.46 10.72
CA LEU A 174 -23.13 -1.22 11.38
C LEU A 174 -23.67 -2.33 12.29
N ALA A 175 -24.82 -2.13 12.93
CA ALA A 175 -25.48 -3.18 13.70
C ALA A 175 -26.01 -4.32 12.81
N ALA A 176 -26.62 -3.98 11.66
CA ALA A 176 -27.06 -4.95 10.67
C ALA A 176 -25.87 -5.74 10.07
N ARG A 177 -24.76 -5.05 9.77
CA ARG A 177 -23.52 -5.67 9.29
C ARG A 177 -22.95 -6.68 10.29
N ARG A 178 -22.90 -6.35 11.58
CA ARG A 178 -22.41 -7.27 12.63
C ARG A 178 -23.24 -8.54 12.75
N ARG A 179 -24.51 -8.51 12.31
CA ARG A 179 -25.41 -9.67 12.28
C ARG A 179 -25.38 -10.40 10.93
N ASP A 180 -24.52 -9.99 10.00
CA ASP A 180 -24.45 -10.48 8.61
C ASP A 180 -25.79 -10.30 7.85
N GLN A 181 -26.55 -9.26 8.21
CA GLN A 181 -27.87 -8.96 7.63
C GLN A 181 -27.81 -7.77 6.67
N LEU A 182 -26.68 -7.04 6.60
CA LEU A 182 -26.57 -5.87 5.76
C LEU A 182 -26.38 -6.27 4.29
N THR A 183 -27.43 -6.10 3.51
CA THR A 183 -27.44 -6.25 2.06
C THR A 183 -27.80 -4.91 1.42
N PRO A 184 -27.62 -4.70 0.10
CA PRO A 184 -28.11 -3.48 -0.57
C PRO A 184 -29.60 -3.22 -0.33
N SER A 185 -30.44 -4.26 -0.31
CA SER A 185 -31.86 -4.13 0.00
C SER A 185 -32.13 -3.70 1.44
N GLU A 186 -31.36 -4.24 2.40
CA GLU A 186 -31.45 -3.78 3.79
C GLU A 186 -30.96 -2.35 3.95
N LEU A 187 -29.87 -1.98 3.24
CA LEU A 187 -29.35 -0.61 3.22
C LEU A 187 -30.42 0.36 2.70
N SER A 188 -31.11 0.04 1.59
CA SER A 188 -32.24 0.83 1.07
C SER A 188 -33.35 1.00 2.10
N ARG A 189 -33.71 -0.08 2.82
CA ARG A 189 -34.74 -0.03 3.89
C ARG A 189 -34.32 0.89 5.04
N LEU A 190 -33.06 0.84 5.46
CA LEU A 190 -32.51 1.68 6.50
C LEU A 190 -32.47 3.16 6.03
N LEU A 191 -32.10 3.45 4.78
CA LEU A 191 -32.12 4.79 4.20
C LEU A 191 -33.54 5.38 4.18
N ARG A 192 -34.54 4.62 3.77
CA ARG A 192 -35.95 5.05 3.83
C ARG A 192 -36.37 5.38 5.26
N ARG A 193 -35.98 4.56 6.23
CA ARG A 193 -36.38 4.69 7.62
C ARG A 193 -35.70 5.86 8.35
N PHE A 194 -34.42 6.08 8.12
CA PHE A 194 -33.62 7.03 8.90
C PHE A 194 -33.29 8.31 8.15
N ALA A 195 -33.22 8.27 6.81
CA ALA A 195 -32.83 9.41 5.99
C ALA A 195 -33.99 10.03 5.20
N ASP A 196 -35.16 9.39 5.20
CA ASP A 196 -36.37 9.85 4.50
C ASP A 196 -36.19 10.00 2.97
N MET A 197 -35.32 9.16 2.39
CA MET A 197 -34.90 9.29 0.98
C MET A 197 -35.92 8.80 -0.05
N GLY A 198 -37.05 8.20 0.37
CA GLY A 198 -38.06 7.70 -0.57
C GLY A 198 -37.48 6.76 -1.64
N ASP A 199 -37.73 7.07 -2.91
CA ASP A 199 -37.25 6.26 -4.06
C ASP A 199 -35.73 6.39 -4.31
N GLN A 200 -35.09 7.46 -3.85
CA GLN A 200 -33.64 7.63 -3.97
C GLN A 200 -32.86 6.59 -3.15
N ALA A 201 -33.48 6.02 -2.11
CA ALA A 201 -32.86 5.01 -1.28
C ALA A 201 -32.38 3.78 -2.07
N GLU A 202 -33.09 3.37 -3.13
CA GLU A 202 -32.68 2.26 -3.99
C GLU A 202 -31.49 2.64 -4.88
N GLN A 203 -31.51 3.86 -5.42
CA GLN A 203 -30.42 4.36 -6.25
C GLN A 203 -29.12 4.51 -5.44
N VAL A 204 -29.20 5.01 -4.21
CA VAL A 204 -28.06 5.08 -3.29
C VAL A 204 -27.58 3.68 -2.91
N ALA A 205 -28.50 2.76 -2.59
CA ALA A 205 -28.14 1.39 -2.25
C ALA A 205 -27.48 0.62 -3.40
N ALA A 206 -27.81 0.97 -4.67
CA ALA A 206 -27.19 0.41 -5.87
C ALA A 206 -25.71 0.81 -6.03
N LEU A 207 -25.22 1.83 -5.32
CA LEU A 207 -23.80 2.17 -5.25
C LEU A 207 -23.01 1.23 -4.34
N PHE A 208 -23.68 0.27 -3.68
CA PHE A 208 -23.05 -0.64 -2.74
C PHE A 208 -23.16 -2.09 -3.19
N THR A 209 -22.14 -2.86 -2.87
CA THR A 209 -22.09 -4.30 -3.13
C THR A 209 -21.84 -5.10 -1.85
N ALA A 210 -22.43 -6.28 -1.77
CA ALA A 210 -22.11 -7.29 -0.73
C ALA A 210 -21.00 -8.25 -1.20
N ASN A 211 -20.65 -8.23 -2.51
CA ASN A 211 -19.68 -9.12 -3.11
C ASN A 211 -18.52 -8.29 -3.70
N PRO A 212 -17.51 -7.93 -2.89
CA PRO A 212 -16.40 -7.13 -3.36
C PRO A 212 -15.60 -7.86 -4.44
N SER A 213 -15.16 -7.15 -5.46
CA SER A 213 -14.24 -7.62 -6.48
C SER A 213 -12.82 -7.05 -6.30
N LEU A 214 -12.66 -6.00 -5.50
CA LEU A 214 -11.39 -5.36 -5.22
C LEU A 214 -10.85 -5.80 -3.85
N TRP A 215 -9.63 -6.34 -3.87
CA TRP A 215 -8.95 -6.86 -2.69
C TRP A 215 -7.72 -6.03 -2.37
N ARG A 216 -7.55 -5.66 -1.12
CA ARG A 216 -6.32 -5.08 -0.61
C ARG A 216 -5.42 -6.20 -0.10
N ILE A 217 -4.20 -6.24 -0.61
CA ILE A 217 -3.19 -7.22 -0.24
C ILE A 217 -2.02 -6.47 0.35
N ASN A 218 -1.76 -6.75 1.62
CA ASN A 218 -0.56 -6.27 2.29
C ASN A 218 0.44 -7.42 2.36
N VAL A 219 1.66 -7.20 1.89
CA VAL A 219 2.74 -8.19 1.92
C VAL A 219 3.86 -7.67 2.79
N VAL A 220 4.24 -8.47 3.78
CA VAL A 220 5.38 -8.19 4.65
C VAL A 220 6.50 -9.16 4.28
N ALA A 221 7.63 -8.61 3.84
CA ALA A 221 8.84 -9.35 3.51
C ALA A 221 9.91 -9.05 4.55
N LYS A 222 10.42 -10.07 5.24
CA LYS A 222 11.41 -9.95 6.31
C LYS A 222 12.65 -10.75 5.96
N ASP A 223 13.79 -10.08 5.90
CA ASP A 223 15.11 -10.63 5.68
C ASP A 223 16.09 -10.16 6.79
N GLU A 224 17.36 -10.50 6.66
CA GLU A 224 18.42 -10.06 7.58
C GLU A 224 18.67 -8.54 7.54
N ALA A 225 18.36 -7.89 6.42
CA ALA A 225 18.52 -6.45 6.23
C ALA A 225 17.34 -5.62 6.77
N GLY A 226 16.23 -6.30 7.20
CA GLY A 226 15.08 -5.65 7.80
C GLY A 226 13.73 -6.11 7.24
N GLU A 227 12.73 -5.26 7.43
CA GLU A 227 11.35 -5.51 7.01
C GLU A 227 10.96 -4.54 5.89
N ARG A 228 10.32 -5.07 4.84
CA ARG A 228 9.73 -4.32 3.73
C ARG A 228 8.25 -4.64 3.66
N GLN A 229 7.45 -3.65 3.32
CA GLN A 229 6.01 -3.80 3.16
C GLN A 229 5.59 -3.39 1.76
N PHE A 230 4.66 -4.16 1.19
CA PHE A 230 4.04 -3.83 -0.09
C PHE A 230 2.53 -3.73 0.13
N ASP A 231 1.94 -2.66 -0.37
CA ASP A 231 0.50 -2.47 -0.40
C ASP A 231 0.01 -2.57 -1.84
N SER A 232 -1.00 -3.39 -2.04
CA SER A 232 -1.50 -3.70 -3.37
C SER A 232 -3.02 -3.73 -3.39
N PHE A 233 -3.58 -3.25 -4.51
CA PHE A 233 -4.99 -3.46 -4.85
C PHE A 233 -5.07 -4.39 -6.06
N VAL A 234 -5.84 -5.45 -5.91
CA VAL A 234 -6.07 -6.45 -6.96
C VAL A 234 -7.56 -6.62 -7.15
N GLU A 235 -8.00 -6.45 -8.38
CA GLU A 235 -9.37 -6.69 -8.79
C GLU A 235 -9.51 -8.06 -9.43
N ILE A 236 -10.54 -8.81 -9.04
CA ILE A 236 -10.87 -10.09 -9.66
C ILE A 236 -12.03 -9.86 -10.64
N VAL A 237 -11.74 -10.02 -11.92
CA VAL A 237 -12.70 -9.91 -13.01
C VAL A 237 -12.78 -11.26 -13.70
N ASP A 238 -13.95 -11.87 -13.75
CA ASP A 238 -14.19 -13.17 -14.38
C ASP A 238 -13.29 -14.32 -13.87
N GLY A 239 -12.81 -14.18 -12.63
CA GLY A 239 -11.91 -15.13 -11.99
C GLY A 239 -10.42 -14.80 -12.16
N ASP A 240 -10.08 -13.85 -13.01
CA ASP A 240 -8.70 -13.43 -13.25
C ASP A 240 -8.28 -12.25 -12.36
N PRO A 241 -7.08 -12.30 -11.76
CA PRO A 241 -6.56 -11.22 -10.92
C PRO A 241 -5.85 -10.14 -11.73
N PHE A 242 -6.36 -8.91 -11.64
CA PHE A 242 -5.76 -7.72 -12.23
C PHE A 242 -5.15 -6.84 -11.13
N VAL A 243 -3.83 -6.72 -11.10
CA VAL A 243 -3.14 -5.82 -10.17
C VAL A 243 -3.34 -4.38 -10.63
N ARG A 244 -4.18 -3.64 -9.91
CA ARG A 244 -4.48 -2.22 -10.16
C ARG A 244 -3.42 -1.30 -9.59
N ARG A 245 -2.82 -1.68 -8.45
CA ARG A 245 -1.78 -0.91 -7.78
C ARG A 245 -0.86 -1.86 -7.02
N TRP A 246 0.45 -1.58 -7.07
CA TRP A 246 1.47 -2.28 -6.29
C TRP A 246 2.55 -1.30 -5.91
N ILE A 247 2.69 -1.00 -4.63
CA ILE A 247 3.68 -0.04 -4.13
C ILE A 247 4.44 -0.64 -2.96
N GLU A 248 5.72 -0.31 -2.85
CA GLU A 248 6.52 -0.55 -1.66
C GLU A 248 6.30 0.60 -0.68
N VAL A 249 5.89 0.28 0.54
CA VAL A 249 5.64 1.26 1.60
C VAL A 249 6.90 1.39 2.44
N LEU A 250 7.40 2.61 2.59
CA LEU A 250 8.58 2.85 3.42
C LEU A 250 8.26 2.56 4.90
N PRO A 251 9.18 1.90 5.65
CA PRO A 251 9.01 1.66 7.07
C PRO A 251 8.77 2.99 7.81
N GLY A 252 7.69 3.07 8.58
CA GLY A 252 7.29 4.27 9.32
C GLY A 252 6.16 5.09 8.70
N ALA A 253 5.80 4.89 7.43
CA ALA A 253 4.64 5.57 6.83
C ALA A 253 3.30 5.01 7.34
N SER A 254 3.23 3.70 7.57
CA SER A 254 2.01 3.02 8.03
C SER A 254 1.66 3.26 9.50
N GLN A 255 2.59 3.72 10.34
CA GLN A 255 2.31 3.98 11.76
C GLN A 255 1.61 5.33 12.00
N ARG A 256 1.62 6.24 11.05
CA ARG A 256 0.92 7.53 11.18
C ARG A 256 -0.59 7.42 11.00
N GLU A 257 -1.09 6.38 10.33
CA GLU A 257 -2.53 6.16 10.11
C GLU A 257 -3.23 5.49 11.31
N SER A 258 -2.52 4.77 12.18
CA SER A 258 -3.16 3.99 13.26
C SER A 258 -3.08 4.62 14.66
N THR A 259 -2.35 5.72 14.87
CA THR A 259 -2.14 6.32 16.21
C THR A 259 -3.09 7.46 16.55
N ASN A 260 -4.04 7.80 15.67
CA ASN A 260 -5.03 8.85 15.97
C ASN A 260 -6.38 8.30 16.49
N THR A 261 -6.37 7.13 17.14
CA THR A 261 -7.51 6.69 17.96
C THR A 261 -7.36 7.28 19.36
N GLY A 262 -8.05 8.40 19.55
CA GLY A 262 -8.28 9.18 20.72
C GLY A 262 -7.99 8.55 22.09
N LYS A 263 -7.04 9.16 22.78
CA LYS A 263 -6.96 9.10 24.24
C LYS A 263 -8.03 10.04 24.78
N PRO A 264 -9.06 9.58 25.48
CA PRO A 264 -9.97 10.50 26.14
C PRO A 264 -9.22 11.12 27.30
N ASP A 265 -9.08 12.44 27.27
CA ASP A 265 -8.76 13.22 28.47
C ASP A 265 -9.85 12.94 29.51
N ARG A 266 -9.45 12.40 30.65
CA ARG A 266 -10.26 12.34 31.85
C ARG A 266 -9.93 13.57 32.70
N PRO A 267 -10.95 14.17 33.30
CA PRO A 267 -10.83 15.33 34.17
C PRO A 267 -10.09 15.06 35.47
#